data_a3b0acade37e7cdc9bbe8ed576c2b7f8
#
_entry.id   a3b0acade37e7cdc9bbe8ed576c2b7f8
#
_cell.length_a   1.000
_cell.length_b   1.000
_cell.length_c   1.000
_cell.angle_alpha   90.00
_cell.angle_beta   90.00
_cell.angle_gamma   90.00
#
_symmetry.space_group_name_H-M   'P 1'
#
loop_
_entity.id
_entity.type
_entity.pdbx_description
1 polymer ?
#
loop_
_entity_poly.entity_id
_entity_poly.type
_entity_poly.pdbx_seq_one_letter_code
_entity_poly.pdbx_strand_id
1 'polypeptide(L)'
;MEYDIIVSGGGIAGMAAAAAFGADGYSVLCVDPAPPITDRDAEGADLRSTAFLQPAQAFLEEIGIWPRLVQHAMPLQVMRIADAGGQEPEIRVTKAFDASDISDLPFGWNLPNWLLRREFAAHLEGLKTVTFKPGTS
;
A
#
# COMPACT_ATOMS: atom_id res chain seq x y z
N MET A 1 -17.19 -4.48 -24.57
CA MET A 1 -16.91 -5.26 -23.35
C MET A 1 -17.57 -4.49 -22.19
N GLU A 2 -18.40 -5.16 -21.44
CA GLU A 2 -19.14 -4.55 -20.32
C GLU A 2 -18.40 -4.88 -19.03
N TYR A 3 -18.27 -3.90 -18.13
CA TYR A 3 -17.67 -4.07 -16.81
C TYR A 3 -18.71 -3.78 -15.75
N ASP A 4 -18.67 -4.55 -14.66
CA ASP A 4 -19.54 -4.30 -13.50
C ASP A 4 -19.08 -3.05 -12.73
N ILE A 5 -17.77 -2.83 -12.67
CA ILE A 5 -17.14 -1.75 -11.89
C ILE A 5 -16.04 -1.08 -12.71
N ILE A 6 -16.01 0.25 -12.64
CA ILE A 6 -14.91 1.07 -13.17
C ILE A 6 -14.22 1.78 -12.01
N VAL A 7 -12.92 1.58 -11.88
CA VAL A 7 -12.06 2.29 -10.91
C VAL A 7 -11.24 3.32 -11.67
N SER A 8 -11.47 4.59 -11.39
CA SER A 8 -10.71 5.70 -11.94
C SER A 8 -9.60 6.13 -10.97
N GLY A 9 -8.39 5.82 -11.33
CA GLY A 9 -7.17 6.04 -10.55
C GLY A 9 -6.43 4.75 -10.27
N GLY A 10 -5.22 4.60 -10.82
CA GLY A 10 -4.32 3.46 -10.70
C GLY A 10 -3.23 3.66 -9.63
N GLY A 11 -3.49 4.47 -8.61
CA GLY A 11 -2.68 4.54 -7.41
C GLY A 11 -2.88 3.32 -6.52
N ILE A 12 -2.13 3.23 -5.40
CA ILE A 12 -2.20 2.07 -4.48
C ILE A 12 -3.64 1.80 -4.03
N ALA A 13 -4.40 2.84 -3.67
CA ALA A 13 -5.78 2.69 -3.23
C ALA A 13 -6.71 2.19 -4.34
N GLY A 14 -6.58 2.72 -5.56
CA GLY A 14 -7.39 2.28 -6.70
C GLY A 14 -7.07 0.85 -7.12
N MET A 15 -5.79 0.49 -7.17
CA MET A 15 -5.37 -0.88 -7.46
C MET A 15 -5.84 -1.87 -6.37
N ALA A 16 -5.82 -1.45 -5.09
CA ALA A 16 -6.36 -2.26 -3.99
C ALA A 16 -7.87 -2.47 -4.13
N ALA A 17 -8.62 -1.42 -4.46
CA ALA A 17 -10.06 -1.52 -4.72
C ALA A 17 -10.36 -2.45 -5.92
N ALA A 18 -9.61 -2.30 -7.02
CA ALA A 18 -9.76 -3.17 -8.18
C ALA A 18 -9.46 -4.63 -7.84
N ALA A 19 -8.43 -4.90 -7.05
CA ALA A 19 -8.09 -6.24 -6.58
C ALA A 19 -9.21 -6.83 -5.70
N ALA A 20 -9.77 -6.04 -4.77
CA ALA A 20 -10.84 -6.47 -3.89
C ALA A 20 -12.10 -6.87 -4.66
N PHE A 21 -12.61 -5.99 -5.50
CA PHE A 21 -13.78 -6.30 -6.32
C PHE A 21 -13.52 -7.46 -7.30
N GLY A 22 -12.32 -7.52 -7.85
CA GLY A 22 -11.93 -8.63 -8.73
C GLY A 22 -11.84 -9.97 -7.99
N ALA A 23 -11.39 -9.98 -6.74
CA ALA A 23 -11.37 -11.16 -5.88
C ALA A 23 -12.79 -11.66 -5.54
N ASP A 24 -13.75 -10.74 -5.40
CA ASP A 24 -15.18 -11.04 -5.19
C ASP A 24 -15.89 -11.48 -6.49
N GLY A 25 -15.18 -11.51 -7.61
CA GLY A 25 -15.69 -12.03 -8.90
C GLY A 25 -16.32 -10.99 -9.82
N TYR A 26 -16.28 -9.70 -9.48
CA TYR A 26 -16.74 -8.65 -10.37
C TYR A 26 -15.78 -8.44 -11.54
N SER A 27 -16.35 -8.12 -12.71
CA SER A 27 -15.58 -7.65 -13.87
C SER A 27 -15.19 -6.19 -13.68
N VAL A 28 -13.91 -5.92 -13.49
CA VAL A 28 -13.39 -4.58 -13.10
C VAL A 28 -12.51 -4.00 -14.20
N LEU A 29 -12.77 -2.74 -14.55
CA LEU A 29 -11.85 -1.90 -15.33
C LEU A 29 -11.19 -0.89 -14.39
N CYS A 30 -9.87 -0.95 -14.28
CA CYS A 30 -9.08 0.05 -13.55
C CYS A 30 -8.27 0.88 -14.56
N VAL A 31 -8.45 2.20 -14.55
CA VAL A 31 -7.78 3.13 -15.47
C VAL A 31 -7.00 4.19 -14.71
N ASP A 32 -5.92 4.65 -15.30
CA ASP A 32 -5.12 5.79 -14.82
C ASP A 32 -4.51 6.51 -16.02
N PRO A 33 -4.46 7.86 -16.04
CA PRO A 33 -3.84 8.62 -17.13
C PRO A 33 -2.33 8.33 -17.28
N ALA A 34 -1.66 7.87 -16.22
CA ALA A 34 -0.23 7.56 -16.25
C ALA A 34 0.05 6.12 -15.82
N PRO A 35 1.03 5.43 -16.43
CA PRO A 35 1.49 4.14 -15.93
C PRO A 35 2.16 4.31 -14.55
N PRO A 36 2.03 3.30 -13.65
CA PRO A 36 2.69 3.36 -12.36
C PRO A 36 4.21 3.30 -12.54
N ILE A 37 4.94 4.14 -11.81
CA ILE A 37 6.40 4.07 -11.74
C ILE A 37 6.75 2.96 -10.75
N THR A 38 7.35 1.88 -11.26
CA THR A 38 7.60 0.63 -10.54
C THR A 38 9.08 0.35 -10.27
N ASP A 39 9.96 1.21 -10.78
CA ASP A 39 11.39 1.13 -10.55
C ASP A 39 11.80 2.21 -9.55
N ARG A 40 12.61 1.82 -8.55
CA ARG A 40 13.14 2.72 -7.52
C ARG A 40 13.97 3.86 -8.09
N ASP A 41 14.74 3.53 -9.12
CA ASP A 41 15.77 4.44 -9.68
C ASP A 41 15.21 5.26 -10.86
N ALA A 42 13.97 5.05 -11.24
CA ALA A 42 13.32 5.82 -12.29
C ALA A 42 13.02 7.26 -11.84
N GLU A 43 13.09 8.20 -12.78
CA GLU A 43 12.68 9.58 -12.54
C GLU A 43 11.21 9.64 -12.09
N GLY A 44 10.93 10.35 -11.00
CA GLY A 44 9.60 10.47 -10.42
C GLY A 44 9.18 9.30 -9.53
N ALA A 45 10.09 8.37 -9.21
CA ALA A 45 9.81 7.29 -8.28
C ALA A 45 9.39 7.83 -6.90
N ASP A 46 8.32 7.27 -6.33
CA ASP A 46 7.87 7.61 -4.99
C ASP A 46 8.66 6.83 -3.96
N LEU A 47 9.71 7.47 -3.42
CA LEU A 47 10.61 6.88 -2.42
C LEU A 47 10.06 6.92 -0.99
N ARG A 48 8.89 7.52 -0.78
CA ARG A 48 8.19 7.47 0.50
C ARG A 48 7.72 6.05 0.79
N SER A 49 7.32 5.81 2.01
CA SER A 49 6.77 4.53 2.44
C SER A 49 5.38 4.70 3.03
N THR A 50 4.62 3.63 2.98
CA THR A 50 3.29 3.52 3.59
C THR A 50 3.33 2.45 4.67
N ALA A 51 2.79 2.79 5.85
CA ALA A 51 2.59 1.85 6.94
C ALA A 51 1.17 1.29 6.87
N PHE A 52 1.05 -0.01 6.73
CA PHE A 52 -0.21 -0.74 6.84
C PHE A 52 -0.39 -1.23 8.27
N LEU A 53 -1.36 -0.68 8.98
CA LEU A 53 -1.73 -1.16 10.31
C LEU A 53 -2.43 -2.52 10.23
N GLN A 54 -2.58 -3.20 11.36
CA GLN A 54 -3.12 -4.57 11.42
C GLN A 54 -4.42 -4.77 10.61
N PRO A 55 -5.45 -3.87 10.68
CA PRO A 55 -6.67 -4.05 9.87
C PRO A 55 -6.43 -3.94 8.37
N ALA A 56 -5.54 -3.04 7.93
CA ALA A 56 -5.19 -2.91 6.53
C ALA A 56 -4.40 -4.11 6.01
N GLN A 57 -3.48 -4.65 6.82
CA GLN A 57 -2.74 -5.86 6.49
C GLN A 57 -3.70 -7.05 6.33
N ALA A 58 -4.65 -7.23 7.26
CA ALA A 58 -5.65 -8.29 7.18
C ALA A 58 -6.50 -8.19 5.90
N PHE A 59 -6.90 -6.98 5.52
CA PHE A 59 -7.59 -6.74 4.25
C PHE A 59 -6.73 -7.11 3.03
N LEU A 60 -5.45 -6.74 3.02
CA LEU A 60 -4.53 -7.10 1.93
C LEU A 60 -4.29 -8.62 1.84
N GLU A 61 -4.37 -9.32 2.96
CA GLU A 61 -4.32 -10.78 2.98
C GLU A 61 -5.60 -11.40 2.42
N GLU A 62 -6.77 -10.89 2.80
CA GLU A 62 -8.07 -11.32 2.31
C GLU A 62 -8.20 -11.19 0.78
N ILE A 63 -7.72 -10.10 0.21
CA ILE A 63 -7.72 -9.90 -1.26
C ILE A 63 -6.56 -10.57 -1.99
N GLY A 64 -5.71 -11.31 -1.28
CA GLY A 64 -4.69 -12.18 -1.85
C GLY A 64 -3.38 -11.51 -2.28
N ILE A 65 -3.16 -10.22 -2.00
CA ILE A 65 -1.92 -9.55 -2.38
C ILE A 65 -0.81 -9.67 -1.33
N TRP A 66 -1.16 -9.86 -0.06
CA TRP A 66 -0.19 -9.87 1.05
C TRP A 66 0.99 -10.84 0.85
N PRO A 67 0.83 -12.07 0.30
CA PRO A 67 1.95 -12.97 0.03
C PRO A 67 3.03 -12.37 -0.86
N ARG A 68 2.69 -11.42 -1.75
CA ARG A 68 3.67 -10.70 -2.59
C ARG A 68 4.42 -9.62 -1.82
N LEU A 69 3.81 -9.08 -0.76
CA LEU A 69 4.30 -7.93 0.00
C LEU A 69 5.10 -8.33 1.23
N VAL A 70 4.74 -9.41 1.90
CA VAL A 70 5.28 -9.78 3.23
C VAL A 70 6.80 -9.91 3.27
N GLN A 71 7.42 -10.42 2.21
CA GLN A 71 8.88 -10.57 2.11
C GLN A 71 9.63 -9.24 2.06
N HIS A 72 8.96 -8.15 1.74
CA HIS A 72 9.50 -6.79 1.64
C HIS A 72 9.05 -5.90 2.80
N ALA A 73 8.12 -6.38 3.62
CA ALA A 73 7.49 -5.60 4.66
C ALA A 73 8.38 -5.50 5.91
N MET A 74 8.59 -4.28 6.39
CA MET A 74 9.30 -4.01 7.63
C MET A 74 8.31 -3.91 8.78
N PRO A 75 8.34 -4.80 9.78
CA PRO A 75 7.46 -4.72 10.93
C PRO A 75 7.77 -3.50 11.80
N LEU A 76 6.74 -2.81 12.25
CA LEU A 76 6.81 -1.65 13.12
C LEU A 76 6.54 -2.09 14.56
N GLN A 77 7.61 -2.29 15.33
CA GLN A 77 7.53 -2.80 16.70
C GLN A 77 7.48 -1.68 17.74
N VAL A 78 8.22 -0.60 17.50
CA VAL A 78 8.32 0.52 18.44
C VAL A 78 7.98 1.82 17.74
N MET A 79 7.03 2.55 18.31
CA MET A 79 6.72 3.92 17.91
C MET A 79 7.33 4.89 18.93
N ARG A 80 8.28 5.70 18.48
CA ARG A 80 8.92 6.73 19.30
C ARG A 80 8.42 8.11 18.90
N ILE A 81 7.87 8.83 19.85
CA ILE A 81 7.45 10.21 19.69
C ILE A 81 8.46 11.09 20.44
N ALA A 82 9.04 12.04 19.72
CA ALA A 82 9.91 13.06 20.29
C ALA A 82 9.27 14.44 20.09
N ASP A 83 9.04 15.17 21.18
CA ASP A 83 8.60 16.56 21.12
C ASP A 83 9.81 17.48 21.11
N ALA A 84 9.94 18.25 20.02
CA ALA A 84 11.04 19.20 19.78
C ALA A 84 10.50 20.61 19.51
N GLY A 85 9.60 21.11 20.36
CA GLY A 85 8.99 22.44 20.21
C GLY A 85 9.83 23.56 20.78
N GLY A 86 9.71 24.82 20.26
CA GLY A 86 10.34 26.03 20.76
C GLY A 86 11.14 26.79 19.71
N GLN A 87 11.75 27.90 20.08
CA GLN A 87 12.56 28.73 19.19
C GLN A 87 13.87 28.04 18.78
N GLU A 88 14.40 27.19 19.65
CA GLU A 88 15.50 26.28 19.31
C GLU A 88 14.99 24.82 19.34
N PRO A 89 15.23 24.04 18.30
CA PRO A 89 14.74 22.66 18.22
C PRO A 89 15.54 21.76 19.18
N GLU A 90 15.08 21.65 20.40
CA GLU A 90 15.62 20.75 21.41
C GLU A 90 14.57 19.71 21.81
N ILE A 91 14.96 18.43 21.84
CA ILE A 91 14.06 17.36 22.27
C ILE A 91 13.78 17.52 23.76
N ARG A 92 12.53 17.85 24.10
CA ARG A 92 12.08 18.07 25.49
C ARG A 92 11.54 16.80 26.13
N VAL A 93 10.81 16.03 25.35
CA VAL A 93 10.14 14.81 25.80
C VAL A 93 10.28 13.75 24.73
N THR A 94 10.63 12.55 25.15
CA THR A 94 10.58 11.36 24.28
C THR A 94 9.69 10.31 24.95
N LYS A 95 8.73 9.76 24.20
CA LYS A 95 7.91 8.64 24.63
C LYS A 95 7.98 7.51 23.62
N ALA A 96 8.21 6.30 24.08
CA ALA A 96 8.20 5.10 23.27
C ALA A 96 6.95 4.26 23.61
N PHE A 97 6.36 3.68 22.59
CA PHE A 97 5.28 2.69 22.71
C PHE A 97 5.77 1.42 22.03
N ASP A 98 5.65 0.30 22.73
CA ASP A 98 6.00 -1.02 22.20
C ASP A 98 4.73 -1.75 21.77
N ALA A 99 4.78 -2.41 20.61
CA ALA A 99 3.62 -3.15 20.10
C ALA A 99 3.24 -4.31 21.03
N SER A 100 4.20 -4.90 21.73
CA SER A 100 3.98 -5.98 22.69
C SER A 100 3.15 -5.57 23.91
N ASP A 101 3.02 -4.26 24.17
CA ASP A 101 2.14 -3.74 25.24
C ASP A 101 0.65 -3.90 24.89
N ILE A 102 0.31 -4.12 23.62
CA ILE A 102 -1.07 -4.13 23.13
C ILE A 102 -1.43 -5.47 22.47
N SER A 103 -0.49 -6.12 21.78
CA SER A 103 -0.78 -7.30 20.96
C SER A 103 0.51 -8.10 20.70
N ASP A 104 0.36 -9.36 20.32
CA ASP A 104 1.46 -10.21 19.87
C ASP A 104 1.96 -9.86 18.45
N LEU A 105 1.27 -8.95 17.76
CA LEU A 105 1.60 -8.50 16.42
C LEU A 105 2.27 -7.12 16.45
N PRO A 106 3.08 -6.78 15.42
CA PRO A 106 3.57 -5.42 15.23
C PRO A 106 2.41 -4.41 15.11
N PHE A 107 2.65 -3.13 15.34
CA PHE A 107 1.67 -2.07 15.05
C PHE A 107 1.20 -2.09 13.60
N GLY A 108 2.09 -2.44 12.70
CA GLY A 108 1.86 -2.51 11.28
C GLY A 108 3.14 -2.87 10.54
N TRP A 109 3.11 -2.69 9.23
CA TRP A 109 4.22 -3.03 8.33
C TRP A 109 4.46 -1.91 7.35
N ASN A 110 5.70 -1.52 7.21
CA ASN A 110 6.11 -0.43 6.33
C ASN A 110 6.65 -0.97 5.00
N LEU A 111 6.20 -0.37 3.89
CA LEU A 111 6.59 -0.76 2.55
C LEU A 111 6.86 0.49 1.68
N PRO A 112 7.89 0.48 0.83
CA PRO A 112 8.14 1.58 -0.11
C PRO A 112 7.02 1.71 -1.15
N ASN A 113 6.62 2.94 -1.47
CA ASN A 113 5.51 3.18 -2.39
C ASN A 113 5.78 2.71 -3.82
N TRP A 114 7.01 2.87 -4.34
CA TRP A 114 7.37 2.37 -5.66
C TRP A 114 7.22 0.84 -5.76
N LEU A 115 7.59 0.12 -4.68
CA LEU A 115 7.47 -1.33 -4.59
C LEU A 115 6.00 -1.76 -4.51
N LEU A 116 5.19 -1.06 -3.71
CA LEU A 116 3.76 -1.28 -3.65
C LEU A 116 3.12 -1.17 -5.03
N ARG A 117 3.45 -0.11 -5.79
CA ARG A 117 2.95 0.07 -7.16
C ARG A 117 3.34 -1.10 -8.07
N ARG A 118 4.58 -1.58 -7.96
CA ARG A 118 5.07 -2.74 -8.72
C ARG A 118 4.27 -4.00 -8.40
N GLU A 119 4.15 -4.32 -7.12
CA GLU A 119 3.50 -5.57 -6.70
C GLU A 119 1.99 -5.54 -6.94
N PHE A 120 1.33 -4.40 -6.74
CA PHE A 120 -0.08 -4.25 -7.07
C PHE A 120 -0.35 -4.37 -8.56
N ALA A 121 0.43 -3.69 -9.42
CA ALA A 121 0.28 -3.81 -10.87
C ALA A 121 0.45 -5.27 -11.33
N ALA A 122 1.49 -5.96 -10.87
CA ALA A 122 1.73 -7.35 -11.19
C ALA A 122 0.61 -8.28 -10.65
N HIS A 123 0.04 -7.96 -9.49
CA HIS A 123 -1.10 -8.71 -8.95
C HIS A 123 -2.34 -8.56 -9.83
N LEU A 124 -2.69 -7.33 -10.24
CA LEU A 124 -3.83 -7.08 -11.11
C LEU A 124 -3.70 -7.78 -12.47
N GLU A 125 -2.51 -7.80 -13.05
CA GLU A 125 -2.24 -8.53 -14.31
C GLU A 125 -2.53 -10.04 -14.20
N GLY A 126 -2.39 -10.61 -13.01
CA GLY A 126 -2.70 -12.02 -12.72
C GLY A 126 -4.18 -12.31 -12.51
N LEU A 127 -5.02 -11.29 -12.30
CA LEU A 127 -6.45 -11.46 -12.05
C LEU A 127 -7.25 -11.43 -13.34
N LYS A 128 -7.93 -12.54 -13.67
CA LYS A 128 -8.77 -12.65 -14.87
C LYS A 128 -10.00 -11.73 -14.85
N THR A 129 -10.41 -11.32 -13.67
CA THR A 129 -11.57 -10.44 -13.43
C THR A 129 -11.24 -8.96 -13.54
N VAL A 130 -9.96 -8.59 -13.58
CA VAL A 130 -9.52 -7.20 -13.62
C VAL A 130 -8.81 -6.89 -14.93
N THR A 131 -9.24 -5.79 -15.56
CA THR A 131 -8.54 -5.19 -16.69
C THR A 131 -7.87 -3.90 -16.20
N PHE A 132 -6.55 -3.89 -16.10
CA PHE A 132 -5.78 -2.70 -15.73
C PHE A 132 -5.26 -2.01 -17.00
N LYS A 133 -5.67 -0.75 -17.21
CA LYS A 133 -5.29 0.07 -18.37
C LYS A 133 -4.63 1.40 -17.94
N PRO A 134 -3.35 1.37 -17.56
CA PRO A 134 -2.60 2.61 -17.34
C PRO A 134 -2.35 3.32 -18.68
N GLY A 135 -2.28 4.66 -18.65
CA GLY A 135 -2.18 5.50 -19.83
C GLY A 135 -3.54 5.78 -20.50
N THR A 136 -4.64 5.57 -19.77
CA THR A 136 -6.03 5.78 -20.22
C THR A 136 -6.79 6.60 -19.18
N SER A 137 -7.56 7.58 -19.64
CA SER A 137 -8.42 8.43 -18.80
C SER A 137 -9.87 8.35 -19.25
#